data_0f932f45e506c5ed5e7857cd85449d1c
#
_entry.id   0f932f45e506c5ed5e7857cd85449d1c
#
_cell.length_a   1.000
_cell.length_b   1.000
_cell.length_c   1.000
_cell.angle_alpha   90.00
_cell.angle_beta   90.00
_cell.angle_gamma   90.00
#
_symmetry.space_group_name_H-M   'P 1'
#
loop_
_entity.id
_entity.type
_entity.pdbx_description
1 polymer ?
#
loop_
_entity_poly.entity_id
_entity_poly.type
_entity_poly.pdbx_seq_one_letter_code
_entity_poly.pdbx_strand_id
1 'polypeptide(L)'
;MVYNDTQKMNVFGEIIVYLLSIVVPIGVILITKATGNVSEIININIVRICLLFDNTKQAKKMLIEIVTKNPESYNGHKILAMLYEKEGGQRKAVDEYAQVISINPKEYDAYFKVATLLTDLDKKDEAIDTLTNLLNKKPDYPEATIALGDLLIEKEDYKEAANYYNEALKYNPTSFELNYNLGIVYTMLNDFSSAKLYYEKSAELNTIICNTKYSLAEIAIMYKELEEAENYLLQIVDDEELGADAYLELAKIYILKNDKEKAIQYANVAIQDSPKRIVEKIRKDTTFAIIIAKLSIPFNLDFEEEKEHKLTKKELMAKQHLEEMVEITKKIGFADLKIEKKNPKTRIEKTQEIEKENS
;
A
#
# COMPACT_ATOMS: atom_id res chain seq x y z
N MET A 1 39.67 16.72 29.54
CA MET A 1 38.44 17.14 28.84
C MET A 1 37.21 16.26 29.17
N VAL A 2 37.38 15.07 29.69
CA VAL A 2 36.26 14.13 30.04
C VAL A 2 35.57 14.47 31.39
N TYR A 3 36.23 15.25 32.27
CA TYR A 3 35.69 15.59 33.59
C TYR A 3 34.60 16.67 33.60
N ASN A 4 34.45 17.40 32.49
CA ASN A 4 33.48 18.49 32.38
C ASN A 4 32.08 18.04 31.89
N ASP A 5 31.99 16.87 31.24
CA ASP A 5 30.71 16.39 30.71
C ASP A 5 29.87 15.64 31.74
N THR A 6 30.50 14.94 32.67
CA THR A 6 29.82 14.27 33.80
C THR A 6 29.25 15.27 34.82
N GLN A 7 29.92 16.42 35.03
CA GLN A 7 29.36 17.49 35.87
C GLN A 7 28.19 18.18 35.19
N LYS A 8 28.24 18.42 33.85
CA LYS A 8 27.11 18.98 33.12
C LYS A 8 25.92 18.03 33.09
N MET A 9 26.12 16.72 32.94
CA MET A 9 25.07 15.73 33.05
C MET A 9 24.40 15.68 34.42
N ASN A 10 25.17 15.83 35.53
CA ASN A 10 24.61 15.90 36.87
C ASN A 10 23.81 17.19 37.11
N VAL A 11 24.30 18.33 36.67
CA VAL A 11 23.54 19.61 36.75
C VAL A 11 22.26 19.58 35.92
N PHE A 12 22.31 19.00 34.71
CA PHE A 12 21.09 18.78 33.89
C PHE A 12 20.10 17.81 34.58
N GLY A 13 20.60 16.76 35.19
CA GLY A 13 19.80 15.81 35.99
C GLY A 13 19.12 16.50 37.18
N GLU A 14 19.84 17.32 37.93
CA GLU A 14 19.31 18.07 39.08
C GLU A 14 18.30 19.13 38.63
N ILE A 15 18.55 19.84 37.52
CA ILE A 15 17.60 20.80 36.97
C ILE A 15 16.31 20.09 36.49
N ILE A 16 16.41 18.92 35.87
CA ILE A 16 15.25 18.12 35.47
C ILE A 16 14.48 17.65 36.73
N VAL A 17 15.14 17.17 37.74
CA VAL A 17 14.50 16.75 39.00
C VAL A 17 13.85 17.98 39.69
N TYR A 18 14.49 19.12 39.69
CA TYR A 18 13.93 20.38 40.22
C TYR A 18 12.72 20.87 39.44
N LEU A 19 12.78 20.86 38.11
CA LEU A 19 11.65 21.17 37.23
C LEU A 19 10.50 20.18 37.44
N LEU A 20 10.78 18.91 37.55
CA LEU A 20 9.76 17.87 37.77
C LEU A 20 9.15 17.96 39.18
N SER A 21 9.92 18.34 40.20
CA SER A 21 9.45 18.39 41.59
C SER A 21 8.68 19.66 41.96
N ILE A 22 8.91 20.77 41.25
CA ILE A 22 8.33 22.06 41.62
C ILE A 22 7.48 22.65 40.50
N VAL A 23 7.95 22.70 39.26
CA VAL A 23 7.24 23.35 38.13
C VAL A 23 6.06 22.50 37.66
N VAL A 24 6.25 21.18 37.62
CA VAL A 24 5.17 20.26 37.22
C VAL A 24 3.99 20.29 38.24
N PRO A 25 4.21 20.19 39.56
CA PRO A 25 3.12 20.30 40.51
C PRO A 25 2.40 21.65 40.48
N ILE A 26 3.13 22.76 40.35
CA ILE A 26 2.52 24.10 40.26
C ILE A 26 1.71 24.26 38.96
N GLY A 27 2.25 23.82 37.82
CA GLY A 27 1.53 23.80 36.55
C GLY A 27 0.28 22.92 36.62
N VAL A 28 0.38 21.77 37.26
CA VAL A 28 -0.73 20.86 37.49
C VAL A 28 -1.80 21.49 38.39
N ILE A 29 -1.44 22.14 39.49
CA ILE A 29 -2.37 22.83 40.38
C ILE A 29 -3.12 23.96 39.65
N LEU A 30 -2.47 24.67 38.71
CA LEU A 30 -3.10 25.72 37.92
C LEU A 30 -4.08 25.15 36.89
N ILE A 31 -3.72 24.07 36.22
CA ILE A 31 -4.58 23.38 35.24
C ILE A 31 -5.78 22.70 35.91
N THR A 32 -5.64 22.19 37.13
CA THR A 32 -6.65 21.46 37.87
C THR A 32 -7.77 22.32 38.42
N LYS A 33 -7.51 23.58 38.68
CA LYS A 33 -8.58 24.55 38.93
C LYS A 33 -9.50 24.74 37.71
N ALA A 34 -9.02 24.40 36.53
CA ALA A 34 -9.76 24.57 35.28
C ALA A 34 -10.47 23.30 34.78
N THR A 35 -10.05 22.07 35.17
CA THR A 35 -10.47 20.81 34.49
C THR A 35 -11.04 19.71 35.43
N GLY A 36 -11.00 19.89 36.73
CA GLY A 36 -11.69 18.99 37.71
C GLY A 36 -11.05 17.57 37.91
N ASN A 37 -10.12 17.10 37.09
CA ASN A 37 -9.56 15.74 37.22
C ASN A 37 -8.04 15.71 37.38
N VAL A 38 -7.58 16.27 38.50
CA VAL A 38 -6.14 16.45 38.84
C VAL A 38 -5.35 15.16 38.83
N SER A 39 -5.91 14.13 39.43
CA SER A 39 -5.22 12.86 39.68
C SER A 39 -4.89 12.15 38.38
N GLU A 40 -5.77 12.18 37.41
CA GLU A 40 -5.58 11.51 36.13
C GLU A 40 -4.49 12.18 35.29
N ILE A 41 -4.49 13.51 35.20
CA ILE A 41 -3.49 14.26 34.44
C ILE A 41 -2.08 14.01 34.99
N ILE A 42 -1.93 13.99 36.33
CA ILE A 42 -0.65 13.66 36.98
C ILE A 42 -0.22 12.24 36.61
N ASN A 43 -1.11 11.28 36.75
CA ASN A 43 -0.82 9.88 36.49
C ASN A 43 -0.45 9.63 35.03
N ILE A 44 -1.14 10.25 34.06
CA ILE A 44 -0.81 10.19 32.63
C ILE A 44 0.58 10.79 32.35
N ASN A 45 0.96 11.88 33.01
CA ASN A 45 2.29 12.45 32.84
C ASN A 45 3.37 11.56 33.45
N ILE A 46 3.13 10.91 34.60
CA ILE A 46 4.04 9.93 35.16
C ILE A 46 4.18 8.72 34.22
N VAL A 47 3.09 8.25 33.63
CA VAL A 47 3.13 7.18 32.60
C VAL A 47 4.02 7.58 31.43
N ARG A 48 3.88 8.81 30.89
CA ARG A 48 4.74 9.30 29.81
C ARG A 48 6.21 9.33 30.21
N ILE A 49 6.52 9.74 31.43
CA ILE A 49 7.88 9.71 31.98
C ILE A 49 8.38 8.26 32.06
N CYS A 50 7.58 7.32 32.59
CA CYS A 50 7.95 5.90 32.61
C CYS A 50 8.28 5.37 31.20
N LEU A 51 7.50 5.76 30.18
CA LEU A 51 7.74 5.36 28.80
C LEU A 51 9.01 5.98 28.21
N LEU A 52 9.34 7.22 28.57
CA LEU A 52 10.60 7.87 28.18
C LEU A 52 11.83 7.14 28.70
N PHE A 53 11.72 6.52 29.89
CA PHE A 53 12.79 5.72 30.52
C PHE A 53 12.65 4.21 30.25
N ASP A 54 11.87 3.83 29.24
CA ASP A 54 11.60 2.45 28.81
C ASP A 54 11.04 1.52 29.94
N ASN A 55 10.47 2.12 30.98
CA ASN A 55 9.81 1.38 32.06
C ASN A 55 8.37 1.02 31.68
N THR A 56 8.23 0.22 30.62
CA THR A 56 6.95 -0.16 30.01
C THR A 56 6.06 -0.94 30.97
N LYS A 57 6.65 -1.82 31.83
CA LYS A 57 5.88 -2.58 32.82
C LYS A 57 5.17 -1.68 33.83
N GLN A 58 5.86 -0.67 34.35
CA GLN A 58 5.28 0.26 35.32
C GLN A 58 4.23 1.15 34.65
N ALA A 59 4.54 1.67 33.45
CA ALA A 59 3.61 2.45 32.65
C ALA A 59 2.29 1.69 32.42
N LYS A 60 2.38 0.44 32.00
CA LYS A 60 1.22 -0.42 31.74
C LYS A 60 0.38 -0.67 32.99
N LYS A 61 1.03 -0.98 34.13
CA LYS A 61 0.33 -1.16 35.40
C LYS A 61 -0.48 0.09 35.77
N MET A 62 0.14 1.27 35.64
CA MET A 62 -0.51 2.55 35.94
C MET A 62 -1.66 2.83 34.98
N LEU A 63 -1.48 2.56 33.68
CA LEU A 63 -2.53 2.74 32.68
C LEU A 63 -3.76 1.88 32.98
N ILE A 64 -3.57 0.59 33.29
CA ILE A 64 -4.65 -0.30 33.67
C ILE A 64 -5.38 0.24 34.90
N GLU A 65 -4.68 0.76 35.90
CA GLU A 65 -5.28 1.37 37.07
C GLU A 65 -6.09 2.64 36.73
N ILE A 66 -5.57 3.48 35.82
CA ILE A 66 -6.24 4.70 35.33
C ILE A 66 -7.55 4.34 34.65
N VAL A 67 -7.54 3.45 33.63
CA VAL A 67 -8.75 3.10 32.89
C VAL A 67 -9.76 2.31 33.71
N THR A 68 -9.30 1.56 34.73
CA THR A 68 -10.18 0.88 35.67
C THR A 68 -10.90 1.86 36.60
N LYS A 69 -10.20 2.92 37.07
CA LYS A 69 -10.80 3.96 37.92
C LYS A 69 -11.67 4.95 37.16
N ASN A 70 -11.23 5.26 35.93
CA ASN A 70 -11.96 6.14 35.02
C ASN A 70 -12.09 5.48 33.65
N PRO A 71 -13.21 4.74 33.39
CA PRO A 71 -13.46 4.12 32.08
C PRO A 71 -13.62 5.09 30.91
N GLU A 72 -13.78 6.39 31.19
CA GLU A 72 -13.87 7.44 30.17
C GLU A 72 -12.50 8.16 29.98
N SER A 73 -11.40 7.58 30.47
CA SER A 73 -10.07 8.14 30.30
C SER A 73 -9.57 7.98 28.87
N TYR A 74 -9.88 8.95 28.01
CA TYR A 74 -9.43 8.97 26.61
C TYR A 74 -7.92 8.75 26.46
N ASN A 75 -7.09 9.52 27.21
CA ASN A 75 -5.64 9.39 27.15
C ASN A 75 -5.15 8.06 27.72
N GLY A 76 -5.78 7.54 28.77
CA GLY A 76 -5.47 6.24 29.35
C GLY A 76 -5.64 5.12 28.33
N HIS A 77 -6.81 5.03 27.72
CA HIS A 77 -7.10 4.03 26.69
C HIS A 77 -6.19 4.20 25.47
N LYS A 78 -5.98 5.43 24.98
CA LYS A 78 -5.13 5.69 23.81
C LYS A 78 -3.69 5.23 24.03
N ILE A 79 -3.08 5.57 25.17
CA ILE A 79 -1.69 5.17 25.46
C ILE A 79 -1.61 3.65 25.71
N LEU A 80 -2.61 3.06 26.37
CA LEU A 80 -2.66 1.63 26.64
C LEU A 80 -2.81 0.83 25.34
N ALA A 81 -3.65 1.30 24.39
CA ALA A 81 -3.78 0.72 23.07
C ALA A 81 -2.45 0.72 22.30
N MET A 82 -1.74 1.87 22.26
CA MET A 82 -0.43 1.99 21.62
C MET A 82 0.60 1.06 22.27
N LEU A 83 0.53 0.88 23.58
CA LEU A 83 1.46 -0.02 24.30
C LEU A 83 1.18 -1.48 23.98
N TYR A 84 -0.10 -1.88 23.92
CA TYR A 84 -0.48 -3.23 23.49
C TYR A 84 -0.09 -3.50 22.04
N GLU A 85 -0.27 -2.53 21.13
CA GLU A 85 0.17 -2.61 19.73
C GLU A 85 1.68 -2.86 19.65
N LYS A 86 2.49 -2.07 20.38
CA LYS A 86 3.95 -2.23 20.44
C LYS A 86 4.40 -3.59 20.98
N GLU A 87 3.64 -4.17 21.93
CA GLU A 87 3.92 -5.47 22.53
C GLU A 87 3.37 -6.66 21.73
N GLY A 88 2.73 -6.42 20.58
CA GLY A 88 2.11 -7.46 19.75
C GLY A 88 0.78 -7.98 20.31
N GLY A 89 0.21 -7.30 21.30
CA GLY A 89 -1.09 -7.61 21.89
C GLY A 89 -2.29 -7.10 21.08
N GLN A 90 -2.35 -7.44 19.81
CA GLN A 90 -3.29 -6.88 18.82
C GLN A 90 -4.76 -6.86 19.30
N ARG A 91 -5.29 -7.96 19.83
CA ARG A 91 -6.69 -8.04 20.33
C ARG A 91 -6.96 -7.00 21.42
N LYS A 92 -6.03 -6.89 22.39
CA LYS A 92 -6.16 -5.92 23.48
C LYS A 92 -6.02 -4.48 22.97
N ALA A 93 -5.17 -4.24 21.98
CA ALA A 93 -5.05 -2.94 21.34
C ALA A 93 -6.37 -2.54 20.65
N VAL A 94 -7.04 -3.47 19.94
CA VAL A 94 -8.35 -3.25 19.33
C VAL A 94 -9.38 -2.86 20.40
N ASP A 95 -9.44 -3.60 21.52
CA ASP A 95 -10.38 -3.31 22.60
C ASP A 95 -10.18 -1.89 23.17
N GLU A 96 -8.95 -1.49 23.40
CA GLU A 96 -8.61 -0.17 23.95
C GLU A 96 -8.86 0.96 22.92
N TYR A 97 -8.53 0.77 21.65
CA TYR A 97 -8.88 1.73 20.59
C TYR A 97 -10.40 1.85 20.39
N ALA A 98 -11.16 0.76 20.57
CA ALA A 98 -12.62 0.82 20.56
C ALA A 98 -13.18 1.70 21.69
N GLN A 99 -12.55 1.68 22.88
CA GLN A 99 -12.89 2.62 23.97
C GLN A 99 -12.55 4.07 23.59
N VAL A 100 -11.40 4.31 22.95
CA VAL A 100 -11.02 5.64 22.43
C VAL A 100 -12.10 6.17 21.47
N ILE A 101 -12.56 5.33 20.53
CA ILE A 101 -13.63 5.66 19.58
C ILE A 101 -14.97 5.95 20.29
N SER A 102 -15.31 5.15 21.29
CA SER A 102 -16.53 5.34 22.08
C SER A 102 -16.53 6.68 22.81
N ILE A 103 -15.39 7.07 23.39
CA ILE A 103 -15.23 8.33 24.12
C ILE A 103 -15.16 9.52 23.17
N ASN A 104 -14.41 9.40 22.07
CA ASN A 104 -14.26 10.42 21.04
C ASN A 104 -14.51 9.86 19.64
N PRO A 105 -15.78 9.88 19.15
CA PRO A 105 -16.10 9.37 17.80
C PRO A 105 -15.47 10.13 16.63
N LYS A 106 -14.72 11.21 16.90
CA LYS A 106 -13.97 11.97 15.90
C LYS A 106 -12.47 11.63 15.87
N GLU A 107 -12.05 10.65 16.65
CA GLU A 107 -10.67 10.14 16.61
C GLU A 107 -10.50 9.20 15.44
N TYR A 108 -10.42 9.75 14.24
CA TYR A 108 -10.39 8.99 12.98
C TYR A 108 -9.20 8.06 12.87
N ASP A 109 -8.04 8.45 13.43
CA ASP A 109 -6.84 7.62 13.46
C ASP A 109 -7.06 6.33 14.27
N ALA A 110 -7.91 6.36 15.31
CA ALA A 110 -8.24 5.16 16.07
C ALA A 110 -9.04 4.15 15.25
N TYR A 111 -9.99 4.61 14.41
CA TYR A 111 -10.69 3.71 13.47
C TYR A 111 -9.72 3.04 12.51
N PHE A 112 -8.80 3.82 11.93
CA PHE A 112 -7.80 3.27 11.02
C PHE A 112 -6.89 2.25 11.71
N LYS A 113 -6.45 2.53 12.94
CA LYS A 113 -5.67 1.60 13.76
C LYS A 113 -6.43 0.31 14.07
N VAL A 114 -7.71 0.41 14.45
CA VAL A 114 -8.57 -0.77 14.67
C VAL A 114 -8.64 -1.61 13.40
N ALA A 115 -8.91 -0.99 12.25
CA ALA A 115 -9.02 -1.70 10.98
C ALA A 115 -7.71 -2.40 10.60
N THR A 116 -6.56 -1.73 10.74
CA THR A 116 -5.24 -2.33 10.47
C THR A 116 -5.00 -3.56 11.37
N LEU A 117 -5.26 -3.42 12.68
CA LEU A 117 -5.10 -4.53 13.61
C LEU A 117 -6.08 -5.69 13.35
N LEU A 118 -7.30 -5.40 12.89
CA LEU A 118 -8.27 -6.42 12.49
C LEU A 118 -7.82 -7.15 11.23
N THR A 119 -7.21 -6.45 10.28
CA THR A 119 -6.59 -7.05 9.09
C THR A 119 -5.45 -7.99 9.48
N ASP A 120 -4.57 -7.58 10.38
CA ASP A 120 -3.48 -8.41 10.91
C ASP A 120 -3.99 -9.65 11.66
N LEU A 121 -5.19 -9.58 12.23
CA LEU A 121 -5.87 -10.69 12.91
C LEU A 121 -6.70 -11.57 11.94
N ASP A 122 -6.62 -11.34 10.64
CA ASP A 122 -7.40 -11.98 9.57
C ASP A 122 -8.92 -11.82 9.71
N LYS A 123 -9.34 -10.72 10.35
CA LYS A 123 -10.74 -10.33 10.56
C LYS A 123 -11.17 -9.31 9.50
N LYS A 124 -11.09 -9.69 8.23
CA LYS A 124 -11.24 -8.79 7.08
C LYS A 124 -12.61 -8.11 7.03
N ASP A 125 -13.69 -8.83 7.33
CA ASP A 125 -15.04 -8.24 7.30
C ASP A 125 -15.20 -7.14 8.37
N GLU A 126 -14.71 -7.37 9.60
CA GLU A 126 -14.73 -6.37 10.66
C GLU A 126 -13.85 -5.14 10.31
N ALA A 127 -12.72 -5.37 9.59
CA ALA A 127 -11.86 -4.30 9.11
C ALA A 127 -12.56 -3.46 8.03
N ILE A 128 -13.22 -4.09 7.06
CA ILE A 128 -14.03 -3.43 6.01
C ILE A 128 -15.11 -2.57 6.63
N ASP A 129 -15.90 -3.10 7.58
CA ASP A 129 -16.95 -2.35 8.27
C ASP A 129 -16.38 -1.13 9.01
N THR A 130 -15.22 -1.30 9.66
CA THR A 130 -14.54 -0.22 10.39
C THR A 130 -14.05 0.88 9.44
N LEU A 131 -13.43 0.53 8.31
CA LEU A 131 -12.96 1.48 7.30
C LEU A 131 -14.11 2.20 6.62
N THR A 132 -15.18 1.47 6.29
CA THR A 132 -16.41 2.04 5.73
C THR A 132 -17.02 3.07 6.69
N ASN A 133 -17.10 2.74 7.98
CA ASN A 133 -17.59 3.68 9.00
C ASN A 133 -16.67 4.91 9.13
N LEU A 134 -15.35 4.73 9.05
CA LEU A 134 -14.39 5.83 9.01
C LEU A 134 -14.64 6.75 7.82
N LEU A 135 -14.73 6.20 6.61
CA LEU A 135 -14.91 6.97 5.38
C LEU A 135 -16.27 7.66 5.29
N ASN A 136 -17.32 7.07 5.85
CA ASN A 136 -18.63 7.73 6.00
C ASN A 136 -18.56 8.97 6.89
N LYS A 137 -17.65 9.00 7.88
CA LYS A 137 -17.45 10.15 8.79
C LYS A 137 -16.43 11.15 8.27
N LYS A 138 -15.41 10.68 7.59
CA LYS A 138 -14.32 11.45 7.02
C LYS A 138 -13.96 10.88 5.64
N PRO A 139 -14.66 11.30 4.57
CA PRO A 139 -14.42 10.81 3.21
C PRO A 139 -13.01 11.10 2.68
N ASP A 140 -12.40 12.21 3.10
CA ASP A 140 -11.02 12.57 2.79
C ASP A 140 -10.05 11.93 3.79
N TYR A 141 -9.81 10.61 3.59
CA TYR A 141 -8.82 9.83 4.34
C TYR A 141 -8.17 8.81 3.40
N PRO A 142 -7.13 9.23 2.64
CA PRO A 142 -6.53 8.42 1.57
C PRO A 142 -6.06 7.04 2.04
N GLU A 143 -5.40 6.95 3.19
CA GLU A 143 -4.89 5.69 3.73
C GLU A 143 -6.01 4.68 4.02
N ALA A 144 -7.15 5.15 4.53
CA ALA A 144 -8.31 4.30 4.79
C ALA A 144 -8.96 3.84 3.47
N THR A 145 -9.01 4.72 2.46
CA THR A 145 -9.55 4.37 1.15
C THR A 145 -8.70 3.28 0.47
N ILE A 146 -7.37 3.43 0.52
CA ILE A 146 -6.45 2.44 -0.05
C ILE A 146 -6.60 1.11 0.70
N ALA A 147 -6.57 1.13 2.04
CA ALA A 147 -6.72 -0.08 2.84
C ALA A 147 -8.06 -0.79 2.60
N LEU A 148 -9.17 -0.03 2.47
CA LEU A 148 -10.48 -0.60 2.14
C LEU A 148 -10.49 -1.20 0.74
N GLY A 149 -9.93 -0.49 -0.24
CA GLY A 149 -9.83 -0.97 -1.61
C GLY A 149 -9.01 -2.26 -1.71
N ASP A 150 -7.90 -2.36 -0.98
CA ASP A 150 -7.06 -3.55 -0.94
C ASP A 150 -7.82 -4.77 -0.38
N LEU A 151 -8.58 -4.58 0.72
CA LEU A 151 -9.42 -5.64 1.29
C LEU A 151 -10.56 -6.07 0.35
N LEU A 152 -11.18 -5.12 -0.36
CA LEU A 152 -12.23 -5.41 -1.33
C LEU A 152 -11.67 -6.14 -2.55
N ILE A 153 -10.45 -5.79 -3.02
CA ILE A 153 -9.77 -6.53 -4.08
C ILE A 153 -9.49 -7.98 -3.62
N GLU A 154 -9.03 -8.17 -2.38
CA GLU A 154 -8.82 -9.53 -1.83
C GLU A 154 -10.11 -10.36 -1.71
N LYS A 155 -11.27 -9.69 -1.60
CA LYS A 155 -12.60 -10.31 -1.63
C LYS A 155 -13.18 -10.44 -3.04
N GLU A 156 -12.45 -10.01 -4.06
CA GLU A 156 -12.89 -9.95 -5.45
C GLU A 156 -14.07 -8.98 -5.70
N ASP A 157 -14.34 -8.07 -4.74
CA ASP A 157 -15.38 -7.04 -4.84
C ASP A 157 -14.88 -5.81 -5.64
N TYR A 158 -14.36 -6.05 -6.84
CA TYR A 158 -13.68 -5.05 -7.68
C TYR A 158 -14.54 -3.83 -7.99
N LYS A 159 -15.85 -4.01 -8.19
CA LYS A 159 -16.76 -2.89 -8.48
C LYS A 159 -16.87 -1.93 -7.30
N GLU A 160 -16.93 -2.49 -6.08
CA GLU A 160 -17.02 -1.69 -4.87
C GLU A 160 -15.68 -0.97 -4.61
N ALA A 161 -14.55 -1.65 -4.80
CA ALA A 161 -13.23 -1.02 -4.74
C ALA A 161 -13.11 0.17 -5.71
N ALA A 162 -13.58 0.01 -6.97
CA ALA A 162 -13.59 1.08 -7.95
C ALA A 162 -14.44 2.28 -7.50
N ASN A 163 -15.59 2.04 -6.87
CA ASN A 163 -16.44 3.11 -6.35
C ASN A 163 -15.73 3.93 -5.27
N TYR A 164 -15.11 3.27 -4.29
CA TYR A 164 -14.37 3.96 -3.23
C TYR A 164 -13.20 4.78 -3.78
N TYR A 165 -12.41 4.22 -4.71
CA TYR A 165 -11.30 4.96 -5.33
C TYR A 165 -11.78 6.15 -6.16
N ASN A 166 -12.89 6.01 -6.91
CA ASN A 166 -13.46 7.12 -7.67
C ASN A 166 -14.00 8.23 -6.75
N GLU A 167 -14.65 7.87 -5.62
CA GLU A 167 -15.06 8.86 -4.63
C GLU A 167 -13.86 9.60 -4.03
N ALA A 168 -12.78 8.87 -3.68
CA ALA A 168 -11.56 9.48 -3.15
C ALA A 168 -10.87 10.42 -4.15
N LEU A 169 -10.93 10.13 -5.46
CA LEU A 169 -10.42 11.03 -6.50
C LEU A 169 -11.13 12.39 -6.55
N LYS A 170 -12.38 12.50 -6.07
CA LYS A 170 -13.07 13.80 -5.96
C LYS A 170 -12.39 14.73 -4.96
N TYR A 171 -11.79 14.16 -3.91
CA TYR A 171 -11.04 14.90 -2.89
C TYR A 171 -9.58 15.10 -3.24
N ASN A 172 -8.97 14.14 -3.95
CA ASN A 172 -7.58 14.20 -4.39
C ASN A 172 -7.43 13.82 -5.88
N PRO A 173 -7.82 14.72 -6.82
CA PRO A 173 -7.83 14.42 -8.26
C PRO A 173 -6.45 14.13 -8.86
N THR A 174 -5.38 14.55 -8.18
CA THR A 174 -3.98 14.39 -8.63
C THR A 174 -3.24 13.28 -7.90
N SER A 175 -3.95 12.38 -7.20
CA SER A 175 -3.30 11.21 -6.60
C SER A 175 -2.94 10.19 -7.67
N PHE A 176 -1.63 9.97 -7.84
CA PHE A 176 -1.15 8.93 -8.73
C PHE A 176 -1.48 7.52 -8.19
N GLU A 177 -1.45 7.33 -6.85
CA GLU A 177 -1.78 6.06 -6.22
C GLU A 177 -3.23 5.64 -6.47
N LEU A 178 -4.18 6.55 -6.35
CA LEU A 178 -5.60 6.26 -6.63
C LEU A 178 -5.81 5.92 -8.10
N ASN A 179 -5.17 6.64 -9.02
CA ASN A 179 -5.23 6.32 -10.44
C ASN A 179 -4.59 4.96 -10.73
N TYR A 180 -3.44 4.65 -10.14
CA TYR A 180 -2.79 3.34 -10.27
C TYR A 180 -3.69 2.21 -9.76
N ASN A 181 -4.28 2.36 -8.55
CA ASN A 181 -5.18 1.37 -7.98
C ASN A 181 -6.45 1.16 -8.82
N LEU A 182 -7.01 2.23 -9.42
CA LEU A 182 -8.10 2.11 -10.39
C LEU A 182 -7.67 1.34 -11.64
N GLY A 183 -6.46 1.56 -12.13
CA GLY A 183 -5.88 0.77 -13.22
C GLY A 183 -5.88 -0.73 -12.88
N ILE A 184 -5.42 -1.11 -11.69
CA ILE A 184 -5.45 -2.49 -11.19
C ILE A 184 -6.88 -3.03 -11.16
N VAL A 185 -7.81 -2.29 -10.55
CA VAL A 185 -9.21 -2.73 -10.41
C VAL A 185 -9.88 -2.93 -11.76
N TYR A 186 -9.68 -2.00 -12.71
CA TYR A 186 -10.24 -2.15 -14.05
C TYR A 186 -9.58 -3.28 -14.86
N THR A 187 -8.31 -3.60 -14.59
CA THR A 187 -7.66 -4.82 -15.11
C THR A 187 -8.39 -6.07 -14.61
N MET A 188 -8.68 -6.16 -13.30
CA MET A 188 -9.41 -7.29 -12.72
C MET A 188 -10.86 -7.37 -13.22
N LEU A 189 -11.47 -6.26 -13.62
CA LEU A 189 -12.79 -6.21 -14.24
C LEU A 189 -12.78 -6.51 -15.75
N ASN A 190 -11.61 -6.81 -16.35
CA ASN A 190 -11.41 -6.97 -17.79
C ASN A 190 -11.79 -5.72 -18.62
N ASP A 191 -11.89 -4.55 -18.00
CA ASP A 191 -12.07 -3.28 -18.69
C ASP A 191 -10.70 -2.64 -18.95
N PHE A 192 -9.94 -3.24 -19.89
CA PHE A 192 -8.57 -2.84 -20.19
C PHE A 192 -8.49 -1.42 -20.79
N SER A 193 -9.57 -0.95 -21.40
CA SER A 193 -9.65 0.44 -21.90
C SER A 193 -9.64 1.45 -20.76
N SER A 194 -10.42 1.19 -19.71
CA SER A 194 -10.41 2.01 -18.50
C SER A 194 -9.11 1.83 -17.73
N ALA A 195 -8.59 0.60 -17.63
CA ALA A 195 -7.31 0.32 -16.99
C ALA A 195 -6.17 1.13 -17.63
N LYS A 196 -6.05 1.10 -18.97
CA LYS A 196 -5.05 1.88 -19.72
C LYS A 196 -5.18 3.37 -19.39
N LEU A 197 -6.40 3.93 -19.44
CA LEU A 197 -6.64 5.34 -19.14
C LEU A 197 -6.15 5.75 -17.73
N TYR A 198 -6.45 4.93 -16.72
CA TYR A 198 -6.07 5.24 -15.35
C TYR A 198 -4.57 5.03 -15.10
N TYR A 199 -3.95 4.04 -15.71
CA TYR A 199 -2.50 3.88 -15.67
C TYR A 199 -1.78 5.04 -16.38
N GLU A 200 -2.28 5.50 -17.55
CA GLU A 200 -1.73 6.69 -18.24
C GLU A 200 -1.79 7.92 -17.35
N LYS A 201 -2.93 8.19 -16.69
CA LYS A 201 -3.05 9.30 -15.73
C LYS A 201 -2.09 9.16 -14.55
N SER A 202 -1.92 7.95 -14.02
CA SER A 202 -0.95 7.70 -12.97
C SER A 202 0.47 7.99 -13.42
N ALA A 203 0.86 7.56 -14.64
CA ALA A 203 2.17 7.78 -15.22
C ALA A 203 2.44 9.27 -15.54
N GLU A 204 1.41 10.03 -15.92
CA GLU A 204 1.51 11.48 -16.11
C GLU A 204 1.78 12.21 -14.80
N LEU A 205 1.14 11.77 -13.72
CA LEU A 205 1.28 12.37 -12.39
C LEU A 205 2.59 11.99 -11.70
N ASN A 206 3.08 10.79 -11.93
CA ASN A 206 4.36 10.31 -11.42
C ASN A 206 5.07 9.45 -12.47
N THR A 207 6.08 10.03 -13.10
CA THR A 207 6.84 9.39 -14.20
C THR A 207 7.81 8.30 -13.73
N ILE A 208 8.02 8.18 -12.40
CA ILE A 208 9.04 7.28 -11.81
C ILE A 208 8.46 5.89 -11.55
N ILE A 209 7.14 5.71 -11.61
CA ILE A 209 6.52 4.42 -11.26
C ILE A 209 6.68 3.41 -12.39
N CYS A 210 7.68 2.55 -12.24
CA CYS A 210 8.00 1.50 -13.21
C CYS A 210 6.86 0.48 -13.35
N ASN A 211 6.17 0.13 -12.25
CA ASN A 211 5.00 -0.77 -12.26
C ASN A 211 3.89 -0.30 -13.20
N THR A 212 3.59 0.99 -13.20
CA THR A 212 2.56 1.56 -14.10
C THR A 212 2.91 1.39 -15.57
N LYS A 213 4.19 1.66 -15.93
CA LYS A 213 4.68 1.50 -17.30
C LYS A 213 4.71 0.04 -17.71
N TYR A 214 5.06 -0.86 -16.79
CA TYR A 214 5.03 -2.29 -17.02
C TYR A 214 3.60 -2.77 -17.33
N SER A 215 2.61 -2.39 -16.52
CA SER A 215 1.19 -2.73 -16.76
C SER A 215 0.66 -2.14 -18.07
N LEU A 216 1.06 -0.91 -18.43
CA LEU A 216 0.74 -0.32 -19.73
C LEU A 216 1.32 -1.14 -20.89
N ALA A 217 2.56 -1.61 -20.77
CA ALA A 217 3.19 -2.45 -21.77
C ALA A 217 2.45 -3.80 -21.93
N GLU A 218 2.05 -4.45 -20.82
CA GLU A 218 1.28 -5.69 -20.88
C GLU A 218 -0.07 -5.49 -21.60
N ILE A 219 -0.79 -4.40 -21.29
CA ILE A 219 -2.04 -4.05 -21.99
C ILE A 219 -1.78 -3.77 -23.48
N ALA A 220 -0.72 -3.04 -23.82
CA ALA A 220 -0.36 -2.76 -25.22
C ALA A 220 0.01 -4.05 -25.98
N ILE A 221 0.69 -5.02 -25.35
CA ILE A 221 0.96 -6.34 -25.94
C ILE A 221 -0.37 -7.07 -26.23
N MET A 222 -1.32 -7.05 -25.30
CA MET A 222 -2.66 -7.62 -25.52
C MET A 222 -3.37 -7.04 -26.75
N TYR A 223 -3.28 -5.71 -26.93
CA TYR A 223 -3.86 -5.03 -28.10
C TYR A 223 -3.00 -5.13 -29.35
N LYS A 224 -1.82 -5.80 -29.30
CA LYS A 224 -0.83 -5.86 -30.37
C LYS A 224 -0.26 -4.50 -30.78
N GLU A 225 -0.28 -3.54 -29.88
CA GLU A 225 0.34 -2.23 -30.01
C GLU A 225 1.84 -2.35 -29.65
N LEU A 226 2.59 -3.18 -30.43
CA LEU A 226 3.93 -3.65 -30.06
C LEU A 226 4.96 -2.51 -29.98
N GLU A 227 4.81 -1.46 -30.76
CA GLU A 227 5.67 -0.27 -30.73
C GLU A 227 5.46 0.52 -29.42
N GLU A 228 4.21 0.64 -28.99
CA GLU A 228 3.86 1.33 -27.75
C GLU A 228 4.37 0.52 -26.54
N ALA A 229 4.16 -0.79 -26.54
CA ALA A 229 4.66 -1.69 -25.52
C ALA A 229 6.19 -1.61 -25.39
N GLU A 230 6.91 -1.65 -26.53
CA GLU A 230 8.37 -1.50 -26.58
C GLU A 230 8.81 -0.17 -25.94
N ASN A 231 8.12 0.94 -26.26
CA ASN A 231 8.45 2.25 -25.72
C ASN A 231 8.27 2.32 -24.19
N TYR A 232 7.20 1.72 -23.64
CA TYR A 232 7.01 1.67 -22.18
C TYR A 232 8.10 0.83 -21.51
N LEU A 233 8.43 -0.35 -22.06
CA LEU A 233 9.44 -1.24 -21.48
C LEU A 233 10.84 -0.64 -21.50
N LEU A 234 11.24 0.03 -22.59
CA LEU A 234 12.54 0.68 -22.69
C LEU A 234 12.75 1.79 -21.65
N GLN A 235 11.68 2.34 -21.09
CA GLN A 235 11.77 3.37 -20.04
C GLN A 235 12.02 2.78 -18.64
N ILE A 236 11.96 1.46 -18.49
CA ILE A 236 12.08 0.78 -17.19
C ILE A 236 13.14 -0.33 -17.17
N VAL A 237 13.93 -0.47 -18.24
CA VAL A 237 15.00 -1.50 -18.34
C VAL A 237 16.12 -1.32 -17.31
N ASP A 238 16.32 -0.10 -16.81
CA ASP A 238 17.33 0.21 -15.79
C ASP A 238 16.77 0.13 -14.35
N ASP A 239 15.53 -0.30 -14.19
CA ASP A 239 14.93 -0.48 -12.86
C ASP A 239 15.49 -1.74 -12.18
N GLU A 240 15.90 -1.61 -10.91
CA GLU A 240 16.54 -2.70 -10.16
C GLU A 240 15.64 -3.93 -9.98
N GLU A 241 14.32 -3.73 -9.98
CA GLU A 241 13.35 -4.79 -9.69
C GLU A 241 12.68 -5.31 -10.96
N LEU A 242 12.33 -4.44 -11.90
CA LEU A 242 11.57 -4.76 -13.10
C LEU A 242 12.42 -4.85 -14.37
N GLY A 243 13.67 -4.38 -14.35
CA GLY A 243 14.51 -4.32 -15.55
C GLY A 243 14.66 -5.67 -16.23
N ALA A 244 14.95 -6.74 -15.49
CA ALA A 244 15.08 -8.08 -16.06
C ALA A 244 13.74 -8.57 -16.67
N ASP A 245 12.61 -8.28 -16.04
CA ASP A 245 11.28 -8.60 -16.57
C ASP A 245 10.97 -7.77 -17.82
N ALA A 246 11.33 -6.49 -17.83
CA ALA A 246 11.18 -5.62 -18.99
C ALA A 246 11.98 -6.14 -20.20
N TYR A 247 13.23 -6.56 -20.00
CA TYR A 247 14.01 -7.20 -21.04
C TYR A 247 13.40 -8.52 -21.54
N LEU A 248 12.80 -9.30 -20.63
CA LEU A 248 12.11 -10.53 -21.01
C LEU A 248 10.88 -10.24 -21.88
N GLU A 249 10.06 -9.25 -21.51
CA GLU A 249 8.90 -8.83 -22.33
C GLU A 249 9.33 -8.22 -23.66
N LEU A 250 10.43 -7.44 -23.70
CA LEU A 250 11.03 -6.99 -24.97
C LEU A 250 11.42 -8.17 -25.87
N ALA A 251 12.00 -9.23 -25.31
CA ALA A 251 12.30 -10.42 -26.08
C ALA A 251 11.03 -11.05 -26.67
N LYS A 252 9.92 -11.12 -25.93
CA LYS A 252 8.61 -11.59 -26.44
C LYS A 252 8.10 -10.71 -27.58
N ILE A 253 8.16 -9.38 -27.43
CA ILE A 253 7.78 -8.46 -28.50
C ILE A 253 8.56 -8.73 -29.78
N TYR A 254 9.87 -8.94 -29.69
CA TYR A 254 10.70 -9.22 -30.87
C TYR A 254 10.49 -10.64 -31.45
N ILE A 255 10.07 -11.61 -30.62
CA ILE A 255 9.56 -12.89 -31.14
C ILE A 255 8.29 -12.65 -31.98
N LEU A 256 7.35 -11.84 -31.49
CA LEU A 256 6.11 -11.51 -32.20
C LEU A 256 6.36 -10.69 -33.47
N LYS A 257 7.39 -9.84 -33.47
CA LYS A 257 7.87 -9.09 -34.66
C LYS A 257 8.67 -9.98 -35.62
N ASN A 258 8.89 -11.27 -35.29
CA ASN A 258 9.71 -12.24 -36.05
C ASN A 258 11.21 -11.86 -36.16
N ASP A 259 11.71 -11.00 -35.27
CA ASP A 259 13.12 -10.65 -35.14
C ASP A 259 13.79 -11.49 -34.05
N LYS A 260 14.22 -12.71 -34.47
CA LYS A 260 14.82 -13.67 -33.53
C LYS A 260 16.16 -13.21 -32.96
N GLU A 261 16.92 -12.40 -33.69
CA GLU A 261 18.24 -11.95 -33.25
C GLU A 261 18.09 -10.98 -32.06
N LYS A 262 17.26 -9.98 -32.20
CA LYS A 262 16.97 -9.05 -31.09
C LYS A 262 16.29 -9.77 -29.92
N ALA A 263 15.37 -10.70 -30.18
CA ALA A 263 14.76 -11.49 -29.13
C ALA A 263 15.79 -12.25 -28.30
N ILE A 264 16.79 -12.87 -28.94
CA ILE A 264 17.89 -13.57 -28.25
C ILE A 264 18.75 -12.59 -27.45
N GLN A 265 19.05 -11.41 -28.02
CA GLN A 265 19.81 -10.38 -27.30
C GLN A 265 19.13 -9.95 -26.02
N TYR A 266 17.86 -9.55 -26.08
CA TYR A 266 17.11 -9.10 -24.91
C TYR A 266 16.91 -10.23 -23.88
N ALA A 267 16.59 -11.45 -24.32
CA ALA A 267 16.45 -12.59 -23.41
C ALA A 267 17.76 -12.90 -22.68
N ASN A 268 18.91 -12.80 -23.37
CA ASN A 268 20.22 -13.01 -22.73
C ASN A 268 20.56 -11.91 -21.73
N VAL A 269 20.20 -10.65 -21.98
CA VAL A 269 20.35 -9.56 -21.00
C VAL A 269 19.50 -9.85 -19.76
N ALA A 270 18.22 -10.22 -19.94
CA ALA A 270 17.35 -10.60 -18.84
C ALA A 270 17.93 -11.77 -18.01
N ILE A 271 18.49 -12.80 -18.67
CA ILE A 271 19.13 -13.95 -18.00
C ILE A 271 20.38 -13.51 -17.22
N GLN A 272 21.18 -12.58 -17.73
CA GLN A 272 22.36 -12.08 -17.03
C GLN A 272 22.01 -11.32 -15.76
N ASP A 273 20.92 -10.59 -15.80
CA ASP A 273 20.45 -9.77 -14.67
C ASP A 273 19.81 -10.63 -13.55
N SER A 274 18.91 -11.55 -13.90
CA SER A 274 18.23 -12.43 -12.94
C SER A 274 18.17 -13.89 -13.45
N PRO A 275 19.31 -14.65 -13.42
CA PRO A 275 19.42 -15.93 -14.13
C PRO A 275 18.38 -16.97 -13.73
N LYS A 276 18.21 -17.21 -12.41
CA LYS A 276 17.29 -18.24 -11.90
C LYS A 276 15.84 -17.91 -12.24
N ARG A 277 15.40 -16.71 -11.86
CA ARG A 277 14.02 -16.23 -12.02
C ARG A 277 13.63 -16.17 -13.52
N ILE A 278 14.46 -15.60 -14.35
CA ILE A 278 14.19 -15.42 -15.78
C ILE A 278 14.20 -16.77 -16.53
N VAL A 279 15.15 -17.66 -16.23
CA VAL A 279 15.20 -18.98 -16.87
C VAL A 279 13.96 -19.82 -16.50
N GLU A 280 13.47 -19.72 -15.26
CA GLU A 280 12.20 -20.37 -14.88
C GLU A 280 11.00 -19.83 -15.68
N LYS A 281 10.91 -18.50 -15.86
CA LYS A 281 9.87 -17.88 -16.70
C LYS A 281 9.97 -18.32 -18.16
N ILE A 282 11.18 -18.31 -18.74
CA ILE A 282 11.42 -18.77 -20.13
C ILE A 282 10.98 -20.23 -20.32
N ARG A 283 11.28 -21.11 -19.37
CA ARG A 283 10.88 -22.52 -19.45
C ARG A 283 9.38 -22.74 -19.37
N LYS A 284 8.66 -21.89 -18.66
CA LYS A 284 7.19 -21.94 -18.53
C LYS A 284 6.46 -21.33 -19.73
N ASP A 285 7.07 -20.35 -20.41
CA ASP A 285 6.45 -19.64 -21.53
C ASP A 285 6.85 -20.26 -22.88
N THR A 286 5.88 -20.91 -23.54
CA THR A 286 6.06 -21.56 -24.85
C THR A 286 6.48 -20.63 -25.96
N THR A 287 6.29 -19.32 -25.81
CA THR A 287 6.70 -18.29 -26.78
C THR A 287 8.21 -18.38 -27.06
N PHE A 288 9.02 -18.71 -26.04
CA PHE A 288 10.47 -18.82 -26.15
C PHE A 288 10.97 -20.11 -26.83
N ALA A 289 10.10 -21.09 -27.10
CA ALA A 289 10.51 -22.36 -27.69
C ALA A 289 11.32 -22.21 -28.99
N ILE A 290 11.05 -21.15 -29.77
CA ILE A 290 11.71 -20.89 -31.05
C ILE A 290 13.15 -20.35 -30.93
N ILE A 291 13.55 -19.85 -29.75
CA ILE A 291 14.87 -19.27 -29.52
C ILE A 291 15.63 -19.96 -28.37
N ILE A 292 14.96 -20.78 -27.53
CA ILE A 292 15.51 -21.34 -26.28
C ILE A 292 16.87 -22.05 -26.49
N ALA A 293 17.02 -22.77 -27.60
CA ALA A 293 18.27 -23.48 -27.92
C ALA A 293 19.49 -22.55 -28.21
N LYS A 294 19.23 -21.25 -28.39
CA LYS A 294 20.24 -20.22 -28.68
C LYS A 294 20.52 -19.30 -27.51
N LEU A 295 19.80 -19.47 -26.39
CA LEU A 295 19.97 -18.65 -25.20
C LEU A 295 21.20 -19.09 -24.38
N SER A 296 21.88 -18.13 -23.80
CA SER A 296 23.05 -18.34 -22.94
C SER A 296 22.61 -18.74 -21.50
N ILE A 297 21.91 -19.86 -21.38
CA ILE A 297 21.43 -20.36 -20.09
C ILE A 297 22.62 -20.94 -19.30
N PRO A 298 22.89 -20.48 -18.07
CA PRO A 298 23.95 -21.00 -17.22
C PRO A 298 23.76 -22.49 -16.91
N PHE A 299 24.86 -23.25 -16.87
CA PHE A 299 24.85 -24.70 -16.67
C PHE A 299 24.53 -25.06 -15.21
N ASN A 300 24.96 -24.23 -14.22
CA ASN A 300 24.61 -24.33 -12.82
C ASN A 300 23.78 -23.12 -12.43
N LEU A 301 22.55 -23.35 -12.01
CA LEU A 301 21.62 -22.32 -11.50
C LEU A 301 21.60 -22.29 -9.95
N ASP A 302 22.63 -22.82 -9.27
CA ASP A 302 22.83 -22.69 -7.82
C ASP A 302 23.43 -21.31 -7.52
N PHE A 303 22.60 -20.27 -7.69
CA PHE A 303 22.93 -18.90 -7.33
C PHE A 303 22.40 -18.59 -5.94
N GLU A 304 23.02 -17.63 -5.26
CA GLU A 304 22.50 -16.99 -4.04
C GLU A 304 21.06 -16.52 -4.26
N GLU A 305 20.24 -16.48 -3.21
CA GLU A 305 18.84 -16.07 -3.30
C GLU A 305 18.73 -14.71 -4.00
N GLU A 306 18.17 -14.71 -5.20
CA GLU A 306 17.87 -13.47 -5.93
C GLU A 306 16.82 -12.69 -5.14
N LYS A 307 16.98 -11.36 -5.10
CA LYS A 307 15.94 -10.48 -4.54
C LYS A 307 14.70 -10.60 -5.42
N GLU A 308 13.65 -11.20 -4.90
CA GLU A 308 12.35 -11.16 -5.55
C GLU A 308 11.75 -9.77 -5.42
N HIS A 309 11.22 -9.25 -6.53
CA HIS A 309 10.38 -8.05 -6.49
C HIS A 309 9.17 -8.31 -5.60
N LYS A 310 9.05 -7.57 -4.50
CA LYS A 310 7.92 -7.66 -3.57
C LYS A 310 6.74 -6.86 -4.10
N LEU A 311 6.07 -7.42 -5.10
CA LEU A 311 4.75 -6.92 -5.48
C LEU A 311 3.81 -7.00 -4.28
N THR A 312 2.98 -5.99 -4.10
CA THR A 312 1.85 -6.09 -3.18
C THR A 312 0.91 -7.21 -3.64
N LYS A 313 0.14 -7.76 -2.73
CA LYS A 313 -0.80 -8.85 -3.05
C LYS A 313 -1.74 -8.46 -4.20
N LYS A 314 -2.24 -7.23 -4.23
CA LYS A 314 -3.11 -6.71 -5.29
C LYS A 314 -2.41 -6.60 -6.64
N GLU A 315 -1.16 -6.14 -6.66
CA GLU A 315 -0.36 -6.07 -7.88
C GLU A 315 -0.07 -7.45 -8.44
N LEU A 316 0.24 -8.41 -7.56
CA LEU A 316 0.43 -9.82 -7.95
C LEU A 316 -0.84 -10.42 -8.55
N MET A 317 -2.02 -10.19 -7.94
CA MET A 317 -3.31 -10.66 -8.47
C MET A 317 -3.60 -10.04 -9.84
N ALA A 318 -3.41 -8.72 -10.00
CA ALA A 318 -3.63 -8.05 -11.28
C ALA A 318 -2.68 -8.58 -12.38
N LYS A 319 -1.41 -8.79 -12.04
CA LYS A 319 -0.42 -9.35 -12.96
C LYS A 319 -0.78 -10.78 -13.38
N GLN A 320 -1.12 -11.66 -12.45
CA GLN A 320 -1.53 -13.03 -12.74
C GLN A 320 -2.77 -13.05 -13.63
N HIS A 321 -3.76 -12.20 -13.35
CA HIS A 321 -4.96 -12.08 -14.15
C HIS A 321 -4.67 -11.63 -15.59
N LEU A 322 -3.78 -10.65 -15.76
CA LEU A 322 -3.33 -10.21 -17.09
C LEU A 322 -2.62 -11.33 -17.86
N GLU A 323 -1.72 -12.06 -17.21
CA GLU A 323 -1.01 -13.21 -17.78
C GLU A 323 -2.00 -14.30 -18.24
N GLU A 324 -3.01 -14.62 -17.42
CA GLU A 324 -4.08 -15.58 -17.79
C GLU A 324 -4.89 -15.11 -19.00
N MET A 325 -5.24 -13.82 -19.04
CA MET A 325 -5.99 -13.25 -20.17
C MET A 325 -5.17 -13.25 -21.45
N VAL A 326 -3.86 -12.99 -21.38
CA VAL A 326 -2.95 -13.12 -22.52
C VAL A 326 -2.90 -14.57 -23.01
N GLU A 327 -2.82 -15.56 -22.11
CA GLU A 327 -2.84 -16.98 -22.48
C GLU A 327 -4.18 -17.42 -23.10
N ILE A 328 -5.31 -16.98 -22.58
CA ILE A 328 -6.63 -17.23 -23.13
C ILE A 328 -6.71 -16.62 -24.54
N THR A 329 -6.25 -15.40 -24.70
CA THR A 329 -6.23 -14.68 -25.98
C THR A 329 -5.37 -15.40 -27.03
N LYS A 330 -4.25 -15.99 -26.63
CA LYS A 330 -3.40 -16.83 -27.49
C LYS A 330 -4.10 -18.13 -27.90
N LYS A 331 -4.85 -18.79 -26.98
CA LYS A 331 -5.53 -20.08 -27.23
C LYS A 331 -6.75 -19.96 -28.13
N ILE A 332 -7.54 -18.88 -28.01
CA ILE A 332 -8.78 -18.66 -28.77
C ILE A 332 -8.48 -18.23 -30.21
N GLY A 333 -7.24 -17.80 -30.50
CA GLY A 333 -6.89 -17.17 -31.78
C GLY A 333 -7.54 -15.79 -31.91
N PHE A 334 -6.73 -14.80 -32.24
CA PHE A 334 -7.13 -13.36 -32.26
C PHE A 334 -8.32 -12.99 -33.19
N ALA A 335 -8.84 -13.94 -33.98
CA ALA A 335 -9.94 -13.68 -34.93
C ALA A 335 -11.30 -13.48 -34.26
N ASP A 336 -11.52 -14.03 -33.06
CA ASP A 336 -12.83 -14.07 -32.41
C ASP A 336 -13.02 -13.04 -31.29
N LEU A 337 -11.95 -12.37 -30.85
CA LEU A 337 -12.03 -11.28 -29.87
C LEU A 337 -12.34 -9.95 -30.60
N LYS A 338 -13.60 -9.71 -30.91
CA LYS A 338 -14.11 -8.34 -31.09
C LYS A 338 -14.11 -7.66 -29.71
N ILE A 339 -12.92 -7.24 -29.25
CA ILE A 339 -12.84 -6.28 -28.15
C ILE A 339 -13.36 -4.98 -28.73
N GLU A 340 -14.62 -4.66 -28.45
CA GLU A 340 -15.19 -3.35 -28.80
C GLU A 340 -14.30 -2.30 -28.13
N LYS A 341 -13.53 -1.57 -28.92
CA LYS A 341 -12.86 -0.34 -28.48
C LYS A 341 -13.97 0.67 -28.12
N LYS A 342 -14.58 0.53 -26.94
CA LYS A 342 -15.46 1.55 -26.38
C LYS A 342 -14.59 2.75 -26.09
N ASN A 343 -14.81 3.84 -26.82
CA ASN A 343 -14.08 5.08 -26.64
C ASN A 343 -14.29 5.56 -25.18
N PRO A 344 -13.28 5.50 -24.30
CA PRO A 344 -13.44 5.80 -22.87
C PRO A 344 -13.83 7.27 -22.65
N LYS A 345 -13.49 8.18 -23.59
CA LYS A 345 -13.88 9.60 -23.52
C LYS A 345 -15.39 9.80 -23.51
N THR A 346 -16.15 9.02 -24.31
CA THR A 346 -17.62 9.13 -24.36
C THR A 346 -18.31 8.71 -23.07
N ARG A 347 -17.69 7.91 -22.24
CA ARG A 347 -18.28 7.46 -20.96
C ARG A 347 -18.07 8.49 -19.85
N ILE A 348 -16.90 9.13 -19.82
CA ILE A 348 -16.59 10.21 -18.87
C ILE A 348 -17.44 11.45 -19.18
N GLU A 349 -17.57 11.80 -20.46
CA GLU A 349 -18.44 12.91 -20.91
C GLU A 349 -19.92 12.66 -20.57
N LYS A 350 -20.42 11.43 -20.75
CA LYS A 350 -21.79 11.07 -20.34
C LYS A 350 -22.00 11.09 -18.82
N THR A 351 -21.00 10.71 -18.05
CA THR A 351 -21.10 10.78 -16.58
C THR A 351 -21.10 12.24 -16.12
N GLN A 352 -20.30 13.10 -16.73
CA GLN A 352 -20.26 14.53 -16.45
C GLN A 352 -21.51 15.29 -16.96
N GLU A 353 -22.16 14.83 -18.04
CA GLU A 353 -23.44 15.37 -18.51
C GLU A 353 -24.58 14.99 -17.57
N ILE A 354 -24.64 13.74 -17.10
CA ILE A 354 -25.65 13.29 -16.11
C ILE A 354 -25.51 14.02 -14.77
N GLU A 355 -24.28 14.35 -14.36
CA GLU A 355 -24.03 15.16 -13.15
C GLU A 355 -24.42 16.63 -13.32
N LYS A 356 -24.35 17.18 -14.55
CA LYS A 356 -24.81 18.55 -14.87
C LYS A 356 -26.31 18.67 -15.02
N GLU A 357 -27.02 17.60 -15.40
CA GLU A 357 -28.47 17.59 -15.48
C GLU A 357 -29.16 17.39 -14.10
N ASN A 358 -28.40 16.90 -13.10
CA ASN A 358 -28.90 16.67 -11.74
C ASN A 358 -28.44 17.75 -10.73
N SER A 359 -27.78 18.82 -11.16
CA SER A 359 -27.41 20.01 -10.39
C SER A 359 -28.19 21.23 -10.84
#